data_9467fec5518b01336692f403bf8d0acb
#
_entry.id   9467fec5518b01336692f403bf8d0acb
#
_cell.length_a   1.000
_cell.length_b   1.000
_cell.length_c   1.000
_cell.angle_alpha   90.00
_cell.angle_beta   90.00
_cell.angle_gamma   90.00
#
_symmetry.space_group_name_H-M   'P 1'
#
loop_
_entity.id
_entity.type
_entity.pdbx_description
1 polymer ?
#
loop_
_entity_poly.entity_id
_entity_poly.type
_entity_poly.pdbx_seq_one_letter_code
_entity_poly.pdbx_strand_id
1 'polypeptide(L)'
;GDVYKRQAQIIIWQEHISLIKSQRLNEMKEKRITIGDKTLKFDFLIYGEKPKSGRSLYISMHGGGGAPPQVNDGQWKNQMRLYKPNEGIYLCPRAPTDTWNLWHQSHIDPLFDRLIENMIIFEEVDPDKVYLMGYSAGGDGVYQLAPRMCDRFAAAAMMAGHPNETSPQGLRNLPFALQVGENDKSYRRNKIALSCVARSLQNFRKMTLKAIHTS
;
A
#
# COMPACT_ATOMS: atom_id res chain seq x y z
N GLY A 1 35.41 1.08 15.62
CA GLY A 1 34.44 0.07 15.12
C GLY A 1 33.29 0.64 14.31
N ASP A 2 32.62 1.71 14.78
CA ASP A 2 31.37 2.20 14.19
C ASP A 2 31.54 2.96 12.87
N VAL A 3 32.65 3.67 12.70
CA VAL A 3 32.96 4.41 11.45
C VAL A 3 33.13 3.44 10.28
N TYR A 4 33.89 2.37 10.48
CA TYR A 4 34.09 1.35 9.44
C TYR A 4 32.81 0.60 9.08
N LYS A 5 31.95 0.32 10.07
CA LYS A 5 30.65 -0.30 9.82
C LYS A 5 29.77 0.59 8.97
N ARG A 6 29.67 1.89 9.29
CA ARG A 6 28.91 2.85 8.48
C ARG A 6 29.46 3.00 7.06
N GLN A 7 30.78 3.05 6.90
CA GLN A 7 31.38 3.10 5.57
C GLN A 7 31.08 1.85 4.75
N ALA A 8 31.21 0.67 5.36
CA ALA A 8 30.86 -0.60 4.70
C ALA A 8 29.37 -0.65 4.29
N GLN A 9 28.46 -0.22 5.16
CA GLN A 9 27.04 -0.14 4.85
C GLN A 9 26.75 0.79 3.66
N ILE A 10 27.41 1.96 3.60
CA ILE A 10 27.23 2.91 2.49
C ILE A 10 27.72 2.28 1.18
N ILE A 11 28.87 1.63 1.17
CA ILE A 11 29.44 0.99 -0.03
C ILE A 11 28.50 -0.13 -0.52
N ILE A 12 28.08 -1.03 0.38
CA ILE A 12 27.18 -2.12 0.06
C ILE A 12 25.86 -1.58 -0.50
N TRP A 13 25.32 -0.53 0.09
CA TRP A 13 24.09 0.10 -0.39
C TRP A 13 24.25 0.73 -1.77
N GLN A 14 25.36 1.40 -2.05
CA GLN A 14 25.66 1.97 -3.37
C GLN A 14 25.81 0.89 -4.45
N GLU A 15 26.49 -0.21 -4.13
CA GLU A 15 26.61 -1.36 -5.04
C GLU A 15 25.22 -1.99 -5.30
N HIS A 16 24.42 -2.15 -4.27
CA HIS A 16 23.05 -2.66 -4.38
C HIS A 16 22.19 -1.75 -5.29
N ILE A 17 22.21 -0.43 -5.07
CA ILE A 17 21.52 0.54 -5.94
C ILE A 17 21.95 0.37 -7.40
N SER A 18 23.24 0.28 -7.67
CA SER A 18 23.78 0.15 -9.02
C SER A 18 23.30 -1.13 -9.69
N LEU A 19 23.33 -2.23 -8.94
CA LEU A 19 22.83 -3.53 -9.40
C LEU A 19 21.35 -3.48 -9.73
N ILE A 20 20.52 -2.98 -8.82
CA ILE A 20 19.07 -2.87 -9.03
C ILE A 20 18.74 -1.98 -10.22
N LYS A 21 19.42 -0.83 -10.34
CA LYS A 21 19.24 0.07 -11.50
C LYS A 21 19.53 -0.61 -12.82
N SER A 22 20.60 -1.41 -12.89
CA SER A 22 20.96 -2.14 -14.10
C SER A 22 19.95 -3.24 -14.45
N GLN A 23 19.40 -3.93 -13.46
CA GLN A 23 18.52 -5.09 -13.66
C GLN A 23 17.05 -4.71 -13.86
N ARG A 24 16.58 -3.63 -13.21
CA ARG A 24 15.14 -3.33 -13.11
C ARG A 24 14.71 -2.02 -13.81
N LEU A 25 15.59 -1.40 -14.59
CA LEU A 25 15.25 -0.18 -15.32
C LEU A 25 14.01 -0.35 -16.21
N ASN A 26 13.86 -1.51 -16.85
CA ASN A 26 12.71 -1.79 -17.70
C ASN A 26 11.40 -1.92 -16.92
N GLU A 27 11.43 -2.42 -15.67
CA GLU A 27 10.24 -2.47 -14.82
C GLU A 27 9.68 -1.07 -14.57
N MET A 28 10.58 -0.10 -14.32
CA MET A 28 10.18 1.29 -14.10
C MET A 28 9.71 1.97 -15.38
N LYS A 29 10.39 1.74 -16.51
CA LYS A 29 9.99 2.30 -17.83
C LYS A 29 8.62 1.77 -18.27
N GLU A 30 8.40 0.49 -18.13
CA GLU A 30 7.15 -0.17 -18.53
C GLU A 30 6.06 -0.10 -17.45
N LYS A 31 6.41 0.37 -16.24
CA LYS A 31 5.53 0.39 -15.06
C LYS A 31 4.91 -0.99 -14.79
N ARG A 32 5.77 -2.01 -14.79
CA ARG A 32 5.37 -3.42 -14.71
C ARG A 32 6.44 -4.24 -14.00
N ILE A 33 6.01 -5.02 -13.02
CA ILE A 33 6.86 -5.98 -12.28
C ILE A 33 6.30 -7.37 -12.49
N THR A 34 7.14 -8.32 -12.90
CA THR A 34 6.75 -9.72 -13.07
C THR A 34 7.58 -10.61 -12.15
N ILE A 35 6.91 -11.43 -11.35
CA ILE A 35 7.52 -12.46 -10.51
C ILE A 35 6.78 -13.77 -10.76
N GLY A 36 7.49 -14.75 -11.27
CA GLY A 36 6.88 -16.01 -11.74
C GLY A 36 5.86 -15.76 -12.85
N ASP A 37 4.63 -16.21 -12.65
CA ASP A 37 3.50 -16.04 -13.58
C ASP A 37 2.64 -14.81 -13.29
N LYS A 38 2.99 -14.00 -12.29
CA LYS A 38 2.21 -12.83 -11.86
C LYS A 38 2.85 -11.53 -12.28
N THR A 39 2.05 -10.65 -12.85
CA THR A 39 2.47 -9.31 -13.26
C THR A 39 1.65 -8.24 -12.54
N LEU A 40 2.36 -7.38 -11.82
CA LEU A 40 1.83 -6.17 -11.20
C LEU A 40 2.10 -5.00 -12.15
N LYS A 41 1.07 -4.46 -12.76
CA LYS A 41 1.13 -3.16 -13.45
C LYS A 41 0.93 -2.06 -12.41
N PHE A 42 1.52 -0.90 -12.61
CA PHE A 42 1.30 0.25 -11.74
C PHE A 42 1.39 1.54 -12.54
N ASP A 43 0.85 2.59 -12.00
CA ASP A 43 1.03 3.95 -12.50
C ASP A 43 1.13 4.90 -11.32
N PHE A 44 1.77 6.07 -11.51
CA PHE A 44 1.97 7.01 -10.44
C PHE A 44 2.05 8.46 -10.93
N LEU A 45 1.74 9.38 -10.02
CA LEU A 45 1.86 10.81 -10.19
C LEU A 45 2.74 11.37 -9.07
N ILE A 46 3.58 12.34 -9.42
CA ILE A 46 4.48 13.02 -8.48
C ILE A 46 3.89 14.39 -8.16
N TYR A 47 3.81 14.72 -6.88
CA TYR A 47 3.30 15.97 -6.36
C TYR A 47 4.35 16.69 -5.52
N GLY A 48 4.32 18.01 -5.58
CA GLY A 48 5.17 18.87 -4.77
C GLY A 48 6.67 18.71 -5.00
N GLU A 49 7.44 19.45 -4.23
CA GLU A 49 8.88 19.35 -4.25
C GLU A 49 9.38 18.16 -3.42
N LYS A 50 10.53 17.63 -3.82
CA LYS A 50 11.14 16.52 -3.08
C LYS A 50 11.77 17.02 -1.78
N PRO A 51 11.35 16.52 -0.61
CA PRO A 51 12.03 16.79 0.65
C PRO A 51 13.48 16.29 0.66
N LYS A 52 14.33 16.88 1.49
CA LYS A 52 15.74 16.44 1.63
C LYS A 52 15.89 14.98 2.05
N SER A 53 14.95 14.46 2.84
CA SER A 53 14.95 13.07 3.29
C SER A 53 14.43 12.07 2.25
N GLY A 54 13.91 12.53 1.13
CA GLY A 54 13.23 11.72 0.13
C GLY A 54 11.72 11.96 0.10
N ARG A 55 11.07 11.44 -0.94
CA ARG A 55 9.62 11.59 -1.17
C ARG A 55 8.82 10.63 -0.30
N SER A 56 7.61 11.03 0.06
CA SER A 56 6.59 10.11 0.57
C SER A 56 6.06 9.23 -0.57
N LEU A 57 5.74 7.97 -0.27
CA LEU A 57 5.07 7.04 -1.21
C LEU A 57 3.70 6.66 -0.67
N TYR A 58 2.66 6.93 -1.44
CA TYR A 58 1.27 6.55 -1.14
C TYR A 58 0.83 5.46 -2.10
N ILE A 59 0.85 4.20 -1.66
CA ILE A 59 0.37 3.05 -2.45
C ILE A 59 -1.13 2.92 -2.23
N SER A 60 -1.91 3.15 -3.28
CA SER A 60 -3.37 3.19 -3.22
C SER A 60 -4.00 2.07 -4.05
N MET A 61 -4.54 1.08 -3.38
CA MET A 61 -5.11 -0.13 -3.98
C MET A 61 -6.54 0.10 -4.45
N HIS A 62 -6.83 -0.28 -5.71
CA HIS A 62 -8.17 -0.16 -6.31
C HIS A 62 -9.16 -1.18 -5.76
N GLY A 63 -10.42 -0.85 -5.86
CA GLY A 63 -11.54 -1.74 -5.59
C GLY A 63 -11.84 -2.70 -6.75
N GLY A 64 -12.97 -3.40 -6.70
CA GLY A 64 -13.42 -4.38 -7.70
C GLY A 64 -13.19 -5.81 -7.22
N GLY A 65 -12.68 -6.66 -8.11
CA GLY A 65 -12.49 -8.08 -7.85
C GLY A 65 -13.72 -8.92 -8.18
N GLY A 66 -13.52 -10.18 -8.54
CA GLY A 66 -14.59 -11.06 -8.97
C GLY A 66 -15.38 -10.54 -10.20
N ALA A 67 -14.73 -9.74 -11.03
CA ALA A 67 -15.31 -9.05 -12.17
C ALA A 67 -14.41 -9.19 -13.41
N PRO A 68 -14.94 -8.96 -14.63
CA PRO A 68 -14.15 -8.98 -15.85
C PRO A 68 -12.95 -8.02 -15.80
N PRO A 69 -11.83 -8.32 -16.48
CA PRO A 69 -10.63 -7.48 -16.48
C PRO A 69 -10.89 -6.01 -16.78
N GLN A 70 -11.79 -5.71 -17.72
CA GLN A 70 -12.15 -4.33 -18.12
C GLN A 70 -12.76 -3.53 -16.99
N VAL A 71 -13.55 -4.19 -16.12
CA VAL A 71 -14.13 -3.56 -14.93
C VAL A 71 -13.05 -3.23 -13.93
N ASN A 72 -12.15 -4.17 -13.66
CA ASN A 72 -11.03 -3.97 -12.74
C ASN A 72 -10.04 -2.92 -13.27
N ASP A 73 -9.81 -2.86 -14.57
CA ASP A 73 -9.02 -1.80 -15.21
C ASP A 73 -9.68 -0.42 -15.05
N GLY A 74 -11.01 -0.37 -15.14
CA GLY A 74 -11.79 0.84 -14.84
C GLY A 74 -11.63 1.28 -13.39
N GLN A 75 -11.71 0.35 -12.43
CA GLN A 75 -11.48 0.62 -11.01
C GLN A 75 -10.06 1.13 -10.74
N TRP A 76 -9.05 0.53 -11.36
CA TRP A 76 -7.67 1.02 -11.28
C TRP A 76 -7.52 2.46 -11.79
N LYS A 77 -8.07 2.76 -12.98
CA LYS A 77 -8.06 4.12 -13.54
C LYS A 77 -8.78 5.13 -12.66
N ASN A 78 -9.89 4.73 -12.03
CA ASN A 78 -10.60 5.57 -11.08
C ASN A 78 -9.75 5.83 -9.83
N GLN A 79 -9.07 4.81 -9.30
CA GLN A 79 -8.21 4.94 -8.13
C GLN A 79 -7.12 6.00 -8.34
N MET A 80 -6.54 6.09 -9.54
CA MET A 80 -5.53 7.09 -9.90
C MET A 80 -5.99 8.55 -9.73
N ARG A 81 -7.28 8.82 -9.65
CA ARG A 81 -7.86 10.17 -9.60
C ARG A 81 -8.34 10.59 -8.22
N LEU A 82 -8.31 9.67 -7.24
CA LEU A 82 -8.99 9.89 -5.95
C LEU A 82 -8.26 10.89 -5.05
N TYR A 83 -6.93 10.86 -5.04
CA TYR A 83 -6.16 11.64 -4.09
C TYR A 83 -5.05 12.44 -4.76
N LYS A 84 -4.82 13.64 -4.22
CA LYS A 84 -3.74 14.55 -4.63
C LYS A 84 -3.02 15.00 -3.36
N PRO A 85 -1.98 14.29 -2.92
CA PRO A 85 -1.20 14.71 -1.77
C PRO A 85 -0.47 16.04 -2.07
N ASN A 86 -0.13 16.79 -1.03
CA ASN A 86 0.64 18.04 -1.19
C ASN A 86 2.09 17.76 -1.61
N GLU A 87 2.62 16.60 -1.23
CA GLU A 87 3.98 16.14 -1.53
C GLU A 87 3.98 14.62 -1.68
N GLY A 88 4.91 14.10 -2.49
CA GLY A 88 5.19 12.69 -2.62
C GLY A 88 4.70 12.06 -3.91
N ILE A 89 4.71 10.76 -3.93
CA ILE A 89 4.31 9.94 -5.07
C ILE A 89 3.00 9.24 -4.72
N TYR A 90 1.96 9.52 -5.49
CA TYR A 90 0.71 8.80 -5.43
C TYR A 90 0.72 7.69 -6.47
N LEU A 91 0.80 6.44 -6.01
CA LEU A 91 0.96 5.25 -6.85
C LEU A 91 -0.24 4.33 -6.70
N CYS A 92 -0.80 3.88 -7.82
CA CYS A 92 -1.85 2.88 -7.84
C CYS A 92 -1.38 1.64 -8.60
N PRO A 93 -1.24 0.49 -7.92
CA PRO A 93 -1.03 -0.78 -8.58
C PRO A 93 -2.33 -1.33 -9.15
N ARG A 94 -2.24 -2.07 -10.25
CA ARG A 94 -3.31 -2.93 -10.79
C ARG A 94 -3.09 -4.34 -10.25
N ALA A 95 -4.05 -4.89 -9.53
CA ALA A 95 -3.93 -6.25 -8.99
C ALA A 95 -3.60 -7.25 -10.11
N PRO A 96 -2.71 -8.23 -9.86
CA PRO A 96 -2.29 -9.19 -10.88
C PRO A 96 -3.39 -10.12 -11.38
N THR A 97 -4.46 -10.27 -10.61
CA THR A 97 -5.60 -11.14 -10.92
C THR A 97 -6.91 -10.34 -10.93
N ASP A 98 -7.98 -10.98 -11.40
CA ASP A 98 -9.34 -10.43 -11.39
C ASP A 98 -10.26 -11.18 -10.41
N THR A 99 -9.69 -11.98 -9.53
CA THR A 99 -10.39 -12.74 -8.51
C THR A 99 -10.99 -11.83 -7.43
N TRP A 100 -11.99 -12.32 -6.68
CA TRP A 100 -12.63 -11.53 -5.60
C TRP A 100 -11.62 -11.10 -4.52
N ASN A 101 -10.59 -11.91 -4.29
CA ASN A 101 -9.55 -11.71 -3.29
C ASN A 101 -8.27 -11.07 -3.86
N LEU A 102 -8.43 -10.11 -4.77
CA LEU A 102 -7.37 -9.42 -5.53
C LEU A 102 -6.06 -9.22 -4.78
N TRP A 103 -6.15 -8.78 -3.50
CA TRP A 103 -5.02 -8.32 -2.70
C TRP A 103 -4.65 -9.27 -1.55
N HIS A 104 -5.41 -10.38 -1.38
CA HIS A 104 -5.20 -11.30 -0.26
C HIS A 104 -4.10 -12.33 -0.52
N GLN A 105 -3.85 -12.65 -1.78
CA GLN A 105 -3.01 -13.75 -2.21
C GLN A 105 -1.54 -13.51 -1.89
N SER A 106 -0.80 -14.56 -1.57
CA SER A 106 0.60 -14.47 -1.11
C SER A 106 1.57 -13.90 -2.14
N HIS A 107 1.26 -13.98 -3.44
CA HIS A 107 2.09 -13.39 -4.49
C HIS A 107 2.11 -11.85 -4.46
N ILE A 108 1.19 -11.21 -3.74
CA ILE A 108 1.16 -9.74 -3.59
C ILE A 108 2.37 -9.27 -2.79
N ASP A 109 2.74 -9.96 -1.73
CA ASP A 109 3.79 -9.55 -0.81
C ASP A 109 5.16 -9.34 -1.52
N PRO A 110 5.71 -10.31 -2.27
CA PRO A 110 6.96 -10.10 -2.99
C PRO A 110 6.86 -9.07 -4.13
N LEU A 111 5.69 -8.91 -4.75
CA LEU A 111 5.48 -7.88 -5.77
C LEU A 111 5.51 -6.47 -5.15
N PHE A 112 4.92 -6.30 -3.96
CA PHE A 112 4.95 -5.03 -3.22
C PHE A 112 6.34 -4.73 -2.65
N ASP A 113 7.04 -5.72 -2.11
CA ASP A 113 8.43 -5.56 -1.69
C ASP A 113 9.30 -5.02 -2.83
N ARG A 114 9.20 -5.63 -4.01
CA ARG A 114 9.95 -5.22 -5.19
C ARG A 114 9.53 -3.84 -5.69
N LEU A 115 8.23 -3.54 -5.66
CA LEU A 115 7.71 -2.22 -6.03
C LEU A 115 8.24 -1.13 -5.10
N ILE A 116 8.18 -1.33 -3.79
CA ILE A 116 8.67 -0.37 -2.79
C ILE A 116 10.19 -0.15 -2.97
N GLU A 117 10.97 -1.21 -3.12
CA GLU A 117 12.40 -1.11 -3.35
C GLU A 117 12.72 -0.33 -4.65
N ASN A 118 11.99 -0.61 -5.73
CA ASN A 118 12.14 0.13 -6.97
C ASN A 118 11.84 1.63 -6.77
N MET A 119 10.78 1.97 -6.05
CA MET A 119 10.43 3.37 -5.79
C MET A 119 11.47 4.08 -4.91
N ILE A 120 12.05 3.39 -3.93
CA ILE A 120 13.16 3.92 -3.11
C ILE A 120 14.38 4.21 -4.00
N ILE A 121 14.74 3.31 -4.89
CA ILE A 121 15.98 3.39 -5.67
C ILE A 121 15.87 4.32 -6.87
N PHE A 122 14.75 4.30 -7.59
CA PHE A 122 14.58 5.07 -8.83
C PHE A 122 13.94 6.44 -8.60
N GLU A 123 13.03 6.56 -7.64
CA GLU A 123 12.25 7.77 -7.40
C GLU A 123 12.62 8.49 -6.09
N GLU A 124 13.68 8.01 -5.42
CA GLU A 124 14.21 8.59 -4.17
C GLU A 124 13.14 8.70 -3.07
N VAL A 125 12.34 7.65 -2.91
CA VAL A 125 11.39 7.52 -1.82
C VAL A 125 12.14 7.32 -0.50
N ASP A 126 11.68 8.02 0.54
CA ASP A 126 12.14 7.79 1.91
C ASP A 126 11.53 6.46 2.43
N PRO A 127 12.33 5.44 2.78
CA PRO A 127 11.83 4.15 3.23
C PRO A 127 10.95 4.24 4.49
N ASP A 128 11.11 5.30 5.29
CA ASP A 128 10.31 5.55 6.48
C ASP A 128 9.00 6.31 6.19
N LYS A 129 8.71 6.60 4.92
CA LYS A 129 7.52 7.34 4.47
C LYS A 129 6.71 6.60 3.41
N VAL A 130 6.55 5.31 3.58
CA VAL A 130 5.72 4.47 2.72
C VAL A 130 4.35 4.25 3.39
N TYR A 131 3.29 4.63 2.71
CA TYR A 131 1.92 4.57 3.21
C TYR A 131 1.07 3.65 2.35
N LEU A 132 0.26 2.80 2.99
CA LEU A 132 -0.66 1.90 2.32
C LEU A 132 -2.09 2.39 2.49
N MET A 133 -2.83 2.46 1.39
CA MET A 133 -4.23 2.85 1.40
C MET A 133 -5.03 2.06 0.35
N GLY A 134 -6.33 1.98 0.51
CA GLY A 134 -7.18 1.27 -0.43
C GLY A 134 -8.66 1.47 -0.17
N TYR A 135 -9.46 1.38 -1.23
CA TYR A 135 -10.89 1.56 -1.20
C TYR A 135 -11.64 0.29 -1.64
N SER A 136 -12.73 -0.07 -0.95
CA SER A 136 -13.55 -1.26 -1.23
C SER A 136 -12.71 -2.53 -1.17
N ALA A 137 -12.60 -3.36 -2.21
CA ALA A 137 -11.70 -4.51 -2.23
C ALA A 137 -10.22 -4.12 -2.01
N GLY A 138 -9.80 -2.89 -2.38
CA GLY A 138 -8.51 -2.34 -1.99
C GLY A 138 -8.41 -2.09 -0.50
N GLY A 139 -9.51 -1.69 0.15
CA GLY A 139 -9.59 -1.59 1.61
C GLY A 139 -9.50 -2.95 2.30
N ASP A 140 -10.11 -4.00 1.73
CA ASP A 140 -9.91 -5.39 2.17
C ASP A 140 -8.41 -5.75 2.09
N GLY A 141 -7.74 -5.35 1.00
CA GLY A 141 -6.31 -5.53 0.81
C GLY A 141 -5.46 -4.83 1.87
N VAL A 142 -5.86 -3.63 2.33
CA VAL A 142 -5.15 -2.96 3.43
C VAL A 142 -5.21 -3.78 4.71
N TYR A 143 -6.36 -4.35 5.05
CA TYR A 143 -6.48 -5.26 6.19
C TYR A 143 -5.60 -6.50 6.07
N GLN A 144 -5.35 -6.97 4.84
CA GLN A 144 -4.50 -8.13 4.58
C GLN A 144 -3.01 -7.80 4.65
N LEU A 145 -2.58 -6.76 3.93
CA LEU A 145 -1.17 -6.44 3.75
C LEU A 145 -0.58 -5.70 4.94
N ALA A 146 -1.32 -4.77 5.56
CA ALA A 146 -0.81 -3.98 6.67
C ALA A 146 -0.28 -4.84 7.84
N PRO A 147 -0.97 -5.90 8.31
CA PRO A 147 -0.43 -6.76 9.36
C PRO A 147 0.68 -7.71 8.87
N ARG A 148 0.66 -8.14 7.59
CA ARG A 148 1.67 -9.06 7.03
C ARG A 148 3.00 -8.39 6.72
N MET A 149 2.94 -7.11 6.33
CA MET A 149 4.09 -6.31 5.89
C MET A 149 4.24 -5.04 6.75
N CYS A 150 3.94 -5.13 8.04
CA CYS A 150 3.87 -3.97 8.94
C CYS A 150 5.19 -3.21 9.09
N ASP A 151 6.31 -3.85 8.81
CA ASP A 151 7.64 -3.27 8.79
C ASP A 151 7.95 -2.45 7.53
N ARG A 152 7.10 -2.55 6.51
CA ARG A 152 7.24 -1.81 5.25
C ARG A 152 6.48 -0.49 5.23
N PHE A 153 5.58 -0.27 6.18
CA PHE A 153 4.67 0.86 6.14
C PHE A 153 4.81 1.76 7.36
N ALA A 154 4.87 3.08 7.13
CA ALA A 154 4.80 4.09 8.17
C ALA A 154 3.39 4.24 8.75
N ALA A 155 2.36 4.05 7.92
CA ALA A 155 0.97 3.99 8.32
C ALA A 155 0.11 3.33 7.23
N ALA A 156 -1.10 2.91 7.59
CA ALA A 156 -2.07 2.37 6.65
C ALA A 156 -3.46 2.97 6.86
N ALA A 157 -4.24 3.07 5.77
CA ALA A 157 -5.60 3.60 5.79
C ALA A 157 -6.55 2.71 4.97
N MET A 158 -7.52 2.11 5.64
CA MET A 158 -8.58 1.33 5.03
C MET A 158 -9.81 2.20 4.79
N MET A 159 -10.38 2.17 3.59
CA MET A 159 -11.60 2.86 3.23
C MET A 159 -12.65 1.88 2.69
N ALA A 160 -13.79 1.80 3.37
CA ALA A 160 -14.93 0.95 3.00
C ALA A 160 -14.53 -0.52 2.73
N GLY A 161 -13.56 -1.07 3.47
CA GLY A 161 -13.07 -2.43 3.36
C GLY A 161 -13.63 -3.37 4.43
N HIS A 162 -13.38 -4.65 4.25
CA HIS A 162 -13.74 -5.74 5.15
C HIS A 162 -12.48 -6.51 5.58
N PRO A 163 -12.30 -6.81 6.87
CA PRO A 163 -11.12 -7.54 7.35
C PRO A 163 -11.06 -9.01 6.90
N ASN A 164 -12.21 -9.58 6.53
CA ASN A 164 -12.34 -11.00 6.20
C ASN A 164 -11.78 -11.88 7.34
N GLU A 165 -10.84 -12.75 7.04
CA GLU A 165 -10.17 -13.64 8.01
C GLU A 165 -9.02 -12.99 8.79
N THR A 166 -8.69 -11.74 8.50
CA THR A 166 -7.49 -11.10 9.06
C THR A 166 -7.65 -10.75 10.54
N SER A 167 -6.58 -10.97 11.30
CA SER A 167 -6.49 -10.52 12.69
C SER A 167 -5.79 -9.17 12.79
N PRO A 168 -6.32 -8.22 13.59
CA PRO A 168 -5.67 -6.92 13.78
C PRO A 168 -4.40 -6.96 14.65
N GLN A 169 -4.00 -8.12 15.15
CA GLN A 169 -2.85 -8.26 16.07
C GLN A 169 -1.54 -7.77 15.44
N GLY A 170 -1.34 -7.94 14.14
CA GLY A 170 -0.17 -7.45 13.39
C GLY A 170 -0.09 -5.93 13.28
N LEU A 171 -1.18 -5.20 13.60
CA LEU A 171 -1.24 -3.73 13.53
C LEU A 171 -0.73 -3.03 14.80
N ARG A 172 -0.18 -3.78 15.76
CA ARG A 172 0.17 -3.25 17.09
C ARG A 172 1.07 -2.01 17.05
N ASN A 173 2.02 -1.96 16.13
CA ASN A 173 2.99 -0.87 15.99
C ASN A 173 2.77 -0.01 14.74
N LEU A 174 1.75 -0.30 13.94
CA LEU A 174 1.44 0.42 12.72
C LEU A 174 0.25 1.36 12.95
N PRO A 175 0.41 2.68 12.79
CA PRO A 175 -0.73 3.59 12.77
C PRO A 175 -1.73 3.18 11.69
N PHE A 176 -2.99 3.00 12.06
CA PHE A 176 -4.01 2.48 11.18
C PHE A 176 -5.28 3.35 11.23
N ALA A 177 -5.71 3.85 10.09
CA ALA A 177 -6.93 4.62 9.96
C ALA A 177 -8.05 3.78 9.32
N LEU A 178 -9.24 3.81 9.93
CA LEU A 178 -10.46 3.22 9.38
C LEU A 178 -11.40 4.32 8.93
N GLN A 179 -11.84 4.21 7.67
CA GLN A 179 -12.84 5.09 7.11
C GLN A 179 -13.98 4.24 6.54
N VAL A 180 -15.17 4.40 7.09
CA VAL A 180 -16.37 3.68 6.64
C VAL A 180 -17.57 4.61 6.70
N GLY A 181 -18.43 4.52 5.70
CA GLY A 181 -19.69 5.27 5.68
C GLY A 181 -20.65 4.76 6.75
N GLU A 182 -21.32 5.66 7.46
CA GLU A 182 -22.31 5.32 8.47
C GLU A 182 -23.41 4.39 7.90
N ASN A 183 -23.79 4.64 6.66
CA ASN A 183 -24.82 3.89 5.94
C ASN A 183 -24.27 2.76 5.06
N ASP A 184 -22.98 2.44 5.14
CA ASP A 184 -22.40 1.32 4.40
C ASP A 184 -22.80 0.00 5.04
N LYS A 185 -23.97 -0.50 4.61
CA LYS A 185 -24.52 -1.78 5.06
C LYS A 185 -23.97 -2.97 4.29
N SER A 186 -23.28 -2.73 3.17
CA SER A 186 -22.69 -3.77 2.34
C SER A 186 -21.70 -4.59 3.15
N TYR A 187 -21.88 -5.90 3.16
CA TYR A 187 -21.07 -6.85 3.96
C TYR A 187 -20.95 -6.47 5.45
N ARG A 188 -21.88 -5.68 5.98
CA ARG A 188 -21.87 -5.15 7.36
C ARG A 188 -20.63 -4.33 7.71
N ARG A 189 -20.01 -3.67 6.73
CA ARG A 189 -18.74 -2.94 6.90
C ARG A 189 -18.76 -1.94 8.05
N ASN A 190 -19.84 -1.16 8.19
CA ASN A 190 -20.01 -0.21 9.29
C ASN A 190 -19.96 -0.89 10.67
N LYS A 191 -20.68 -2.00 10.88
CA LYS A 191 -20.68 -2.75 12.15
C LYS A 191 -19.33 -3.41 12.44
N ILE A 192 -18.71 -4.00 11.42
CA ILE A 192 -17.42 -4.69 11.54
C ILE A 192 -16.30 -3.69 11.83
N ALA A 193 -16.28 -2.54 11.13
CA ALA A 193 -15.30 -1.48 11.43
C ALA A 193 -15.40 -1.02 12.89
N LEU A 194 -16.60 -0.78 13.41
CA LEU A 194 -16.82 -0.43 14.82
C LEU A 194 -16.33 -1.51 15.77
N SER A 195 -16.59 -2.79 15.46
CA SER A 195 -16.10 -3.89 16.32
C SER A 195 -14.57 -4.07 16.25
N CYS A 196 -13.96 -3.83 15.12
CA CYS A 196 -12.49 -3.81 14.99
C CYS A 196 -11.88 -2.70 15.81
N VAL A 197 -12.46 -1.49 15.80
CA VAL A 197 -12.02 -0.37 16.65
C VAL A 197 -12.15 -0.72 18.11
N ALA A 198 -13.29 -1.25 18.55
CA ALA A 198 -13.51 -1.60 19.95
C ALA A 198 -12.49 -2.63 20.47
N ARG A 199 -12.18 -3.66 19.66
CA ARG A 199 -11.13 -4.64 20.01
C ARG A 199 -9.73 -4.05 20.00
N SER A 200 -9.46 -3.11 19.11
CA SER A 200 -8.15 -2.49 18.95
C SER A 200 -7.88 -1.43 20.01
N LEU A 201 -8.89 -0.65 20.43
CA LEU A 201 -8.76 0.31 21.52
C LEU A 201 -8.41 -0.35 22.85
N GLN A 202 -8.82 -1.59 23.06
CA GLN A 202 -8.41 -2.38 24.22
C GLN A 202 -6.93 -2.80 24.18
N ASN A 203 -6.33 -2.86 22.97
CA ASN A 203 -5.00 -3.43 22.76
C ASN A 203 -3.99 -2.48 22.09
N PHE A 204 -4.39 -1.33 21.52
CA PHE A 204 -3.53 -0.49 20.69
C PHE A 204 -3.65 1.01 21.00
N ARG A 205 -2.50 1.67 21.14
CA ARG A 205 -2.44 3.12 21.48
C ARG A 205 -2.61 4.09 20.29
N LYS A 206 -2.70 3.62 19.04
CA LYS A 206 -2.66 4.50 17.85
C LYS A 206 -3.62 4.04 16.76
N MET A 207 -4.91 4.01 17.04
CA MET A 207 -5.93 3.82 16.00
C MET A 207 -6.83 5.03 15.92
N THR A 208 -7.01 5.58 14.74
CA THR A 208 -7.91 6.72 14.49
C THR A 208 -9.12 6.24 13.69
N LEU A 209 -10.31 6.40 14.22
CA LEU A 209 -11.57 6.19 13.51
C LEU A 209 -12.05 7.52 12.94
N LYS A 210 -12.30 7.56 11.64
CA LYS A 210 -13.01 8.65 11.00
C LYS A 210 -14.31 8.14 10.40
N ALA A 211 -15.43 8.39 11.08
CA ALA A 211 -16.74 8.21 10.48
C ALA A 211 -16.95 9.33 9.44
N ILE A 212 -17.27 8.96 8.20
CA ILE A 212 -17.66 9.94 7.18
C ILE A 212 -19.17 10.00 7.18
N HIS A 213 -19.72 11.12 7.65
CA HIS A 213 -21.11 11.44 7.43
C HIS A 213 -21.27 11.79 5.94
N THR A 214 -21.89 10.91 5.17
CA THR A 214 -22.39 11.25 3.85
C THR A 214 -23.83 11.75 4.03
N SER A 215 -24.02 13.07 3.92
CA SER A 215 -25.33 13.68 3.70
C SER A 215 -25.92 13.26 2.37
#